data_74b83d7cfb28db2e2d096feb2b95004b
#
_entry.id   74b83d7cfb28db2e2d096feb2b95004b
#
_cell.length_a   1.000
_cell.length_b   1.000
_cell.length_c   1.000
_cell.angle_alpha   90.00
_cell.angle_beta   90.00
_cell.angle_gamma   90.00
#
_symmetry.space_group_name_H-M   'P 1'
#
loop_
_entity.id
_entity.type
_entity.pdbx_description
1 polymer ?
#
loop_
_entity_poly.entity_id
_entity_poly.type
_entity_poly.pdbx_seq_one_letter_code
_entity_poly.pdbx_strand_id
1 'polypeptide(L)'
;MSPRSKNPQLPAETPNPFRPTFGASPRFWAGRKAILEGFSEALDSPVGHPDRAMLISGTRGIGKTVLLTELEDIAEARGWISVRGIGGTGMAEHLINTAIPSHIAKLNPQAETRLKTLGIAGLGRVETELDPRYGQLQPVPTVETRIRQLLDYTSGSGVFIAIDEVQDAPSEDLAAVAQAFQNLIKDELPVALAFAGLTVGTRDLLDLPGTTFLRRASAYELGPLTADDTMSLLASTADGSGIHFGNAAARRAAEASYGFPYLVQLIGALAWRVTKDNANSEVTEAVTEEILKEAIDTFGSQVHRPALRHVTDLQREFLRSMARLGREEQSIGEIAGLLKKTTTGISRIRAALIKQELIEPSSHGHVRFTQPYMAEHLLAEPRTRYIQ
;
A
#
# COMPACT_ATOMS: atom_id res chain seq x y z
N MET A 1 48.70 2.87 30.36
CA MET A 1 47.28 3.01 30.61
C MET A 1 46.76 4.15 29.73
N SER A 2 46.22 3.83 28.56
CA SER A 2 45.58 4.82 27.69
C SER A 2 44.15 5.09 28.20
N PRO A 3 43.71 6.36 28.19
CA PRO A 3 42.37 6.69 28.61
C PRO A 3 41.34 6.11 27.58
N ARG A 4 40.42 5.29 28.08
CA ARG A 4 39.23 4.89 27.30
C ARG A 4 38.51 6.19 26.88
N SER A 5 38.42 6.46 25.56
CA SER A 5 37.59 7.51 25.03
C SER A 5 36.14 7.20 25.45
N LYS A 6 35.55 8.07 26.27
CA LYS A 6 34.13 8.04 26.54
C LYS A 6 33.41 8.33 25.22
N ASN A 7 32.75 7.32 24.65
CA ASN A 7 31.79 7.53 23.56
C ASN A 7 30.78 8.62 24.00
N PRO A 8 30.51 9.62 23.19
CA PRO A 8 29.48 10.59 23.53
C PRO A 8 28.13 9.86 23.72
N GLN A 9 27.64 9.89 24.95
CA GLN A 9 26.31 9.34 25.24
C GLN A 9 25.30 10.11 24.40
N LEU A 10 24.51 9.40 23.61
CA LEU A 10 23.38 10.00 22.87
C LEU A 10 22.44 10.71 23.85
N PRO A 11 21.87 11.88 23.48
CA PRO A 11 20.83 12.51 24.26
C PRO A 11 19.69 11.52 24.54
N ALA A 12 19.19 11.50 25.76
CA ALA A 12 18.09 10.59 26.16
C ALA A 12 16.85 10.74 25.26
N GLU A 13 16.66 11.91 24.65
CA GLU A 13 15.52 12.28 23.82
C GLU A 13 15.70 12.01 22.32
N THR A 14 16.82 11.39 21.85
CA THR A 14 16.97 11.11 20.41
C THR A 14 15.88 10.14 19.96
N PRO A 15 14.95 10.57 19.08
CA PRO A 15 13.86 9.71 18.64
C PRO A 15 14.38 8.63 17.68
N ASN A 16 13.73 7.46 17.71
CA ASN A 16 14.03 6.38 16.77
C ASN A 16 13.73 6.86 15.33
N PRO A 17 14.70 6.82 14.41
CA PRO A 17 14.51 7.28 13.05
C PRO A 17 13.67 6.32 12.19
N PHE A 18 13.59 5.05 12.57
CA PHE A 18 12.80 4.03 11.87
C PHE A 18 11.32 4.15 12.23
N ARG A 19 10.46 3.95 11.24
CA ARG A 19 9.00 4.12 11.38
C ARG A 19 8.26 2.88 10.91
N PRO A 20 8.26 1.77 11.68
CA PRO A 20 7.51 0.55 11.33
C PRO A 20 6.01 0.73 11.62
N THR A 21 5.37 1.70 10.98
CA THR A 21 3.94 1.98 11.12
C THR A 21 3.28 1.96 9.75
N PHE A 22 1.98 1.61 9.70
CA PHE A 22 1.24 1.60 8.45
C PHE A 22 1.01 3.03 7.95
N GLY A 23 1.35 3.27 6.65
CA GLY A 23 1.09 4.54 5.97
C GLY A 23 2.04 5.69 6.30
N ALA A 24 3.01 5.53 7.21
CA ALA A 24 4.01 6.56 7.44
C ALA A 24 5.13 6.48 6.40
N SER A 25 5.41 7.60 5.71
CA SER A 25 6.55 7.70 4.82
C SER A 25 7.86 7.47 5.58
N PRO A 26 8.77 6.63 5.06
CA PRO A 26 10.09 6.46 5.64
C PRO A 26 10.90 7.75 5.46
N ARG A 27 11.90 7.96 6.28
CA ARG A 27 12.81 9.12 6.11
C ARG A 27 13.68 9.00 4.85
N PHE A 28 13.90 7.79 4.37
CA PHE A 28 14.71 7.51 3.19
C PHE A 28 14.02 6.46 2.31
N TRP A 29 14.03 6.71 0.99
CA TRP A 29 13.47 5.83 -0.02
C TRP A 29 14.57 5.07 -0.76
N ALA A 30 14.50 3.74 -0.75
CA ALA A 30 15.38 2.87 -1.51
C ALA A 30 14.60 2.11 -2.59
N GLY A 31 15.22 1.89 -3.74
CA GLY A 31 14.66 1.07 -4.83
C GLY A 31 13.40 1.61 -5.51
N ARG A 32 12.95 2.86 -5.18
CA ARG A 32 11.72 3.47 -5.73
C ARG A 32 11.97 4.86 -6.37
N LYS A 33 13.21 5.29 -6.39
CA LYS A 33 13.60 6.64 -6.82
C LYS A 33 13.09 6.99 -8.22
N ALA A 34 13.23 6.08 -9.18
CA ALA A 34 12.76 6.30 -10.55
C ALA A 34 11.25 6.54 -10.66
N ILE A 35 10.44 5.88 -9.81
CA ILE A 35 8.98 6.07 -9.79
C ILE A 35 8.65 7.48 -9.27
N LEU A 36 9.30 7.90 -8.19
CA LEU A 36 9.09 9.22 -7.59
C LEU A 36 9.55 10.35 -8.51
N GLU A 37 10.72 10.19 -9.16
CA GLU A 37 11.25 11.15 -10.13
C GLU A 37 10.36 11.24 -11.37
N GLY A 38 9.92 10.11 -11.94
CA GLY A 38 9.02 10.09 -13.10
C GLY A 38 7.68 10.75 -12.81
N PHE A 39 7.08 10.50 -11.64
CA PHE A 39 5.86 11.18 -11.24
C PHE A 39 6.08 12.69 -11.03
N SER A 40 7.16 13.05 -10.36
CA SER A 40 7.58 14.44 -10.17
C SER A 40 7.68 15.19 -11.50
N GLU A 41 8.36 14.62 -12.50
CA GLU A 41 8.49 15.16 -13.85
C GLU A 41 7.14 15.23 -14.57
N ALA A 42 6.28 14.22 -14.36
CA ALA A 42 4.95 14.20 -14.98
C ALA A 42 4.07 15.36 -14.52
N LEU A 43 4.14 15.75 -13.24
CA LEU A 43 3.36 16.88 -12.73
C LEU A 43 3.84 18.23 -13.31
N ASP A 44 5.13 18.36 -13.57
CA ASP A 44 5.75 19.57 -14.16
C ASP A 44 5.62 19.59 -15.70
N SER A 45 5.21 18.47 -16.33
CA SER A 45 5.06 18.32 -17.79
C SER A 45 3.66 18.69 -18.29
N PRO A 46 3.47 18.98 -19.59
CA PRO A 46 2.16 19.12 -20.19
C PRO A 46 1.26 17.89 -19.98
N VAL A 47 -0.04 18.06 -20.10
CA VAL A 47 -1.01 16.96 -20.03
C VAL A 47 -0.67 15.91 -21.09
N GLY A 48 -0.70 14.61 -20.68
CA GLY A 48 -0.37 13.48 -21.56
C GLY A 48 0.94 12.77 -21.21
N HIS A 49 1.69 13.22 -20.19
CA HIS A 49 2.82 12.45 -19.68
C HIS A 49 2.34 11.08 -19.13
N PRO A 50 3.02 9.95 -19.46
CA PRO A 50 2.56 8.60 -19.07
C PRO A 50 2.35 8.44 -17.56
N ASP A 51 3.25 8.99 -16.75
CA ASP A 51 3.19 8.89 -15.28
C ASP A 51 2.11 9.76 -14.62
N ARG A 52 1.29 10.47 -15.41
CA ARG A 52 0.03 11.07 -14.91
C ARG A 52 -1.05 10.03 -14.66
N ALA A 53 -0.89 8.81 -15.20
CA ALA A 53 -1.73 7.67 -14.91
C ALA A 53 -0.84 6.49 -14.49
N MET A 54 -0.96 6.04 -13.25
CA MET A 54 -0.10 5.01 -12.69
C MET A 54 -0.90 3.82 -12.16
N LEU A 55 -0.41 2.62 -12.40
CA LEU A 55 -0.90 1.37 -11.82
C LEU A 55 0.21 0.79 -10.94
N ILE A 56 -0.01 0.77 -9.64
CA ILE A 56 0.97 0.30 -8.65
C ILE A 56 0.47 -1.02 -8.10
N SER A 57 1.19 -2.10 -8.41
CA SER A 57 0.84 -3.45 -7.95
C SER A 57 1.93 -4.06 -7.08
N GLY A 58 1.57 -5.08 -6.32
CA GLY A 58 2.51 -5.87 -5.52
C GLY A 58 1.86 -6.49 -4.29
N THR A 59 2.57 -7.39 -3.64
CA THR A 59 2.08 -8.16 -2.50
C THR A 59 1.82 -7.28 -1.26
N ARG A 60 1.12 -7.80 -0.26
CA ARG A 60 0.89 -7.10 1.02
C ARG A 60 2.22 -6.83 1.74
N GLY A 61 2.35 -5.64 2.32
CA GLY A 61 3.56 -5.24 3.07
C GLY A 61 4.72 -4.75 2.19
N ILE A 62 4.58 -4.69 0.86
CA ILE A 62 5.62 -4.26 -0.08
C ILE A 62 5.75 -2.72 -0.18
N GLY A 63 4.88 -1.95 0.48
CA GLY A 63 4.98 -0.50 0.55
C GLY A 63 4.11 0.29 -0.42
N LYS A 64 3.05 -0.29 -1.02
CA LYS A 64 2.13 0.41 -1.95
C LYS A 64 1.51 1.66 -1.33
N THR A 65 0.85 1.51 -0.19
CA THR A 65 0.20 2.63 0.54
C THR A 65 1.18 3.75 0.89
N VAL A 66 2.40 3.36 1.30
CA VAL A 66 3.46 4.30 1.65
C VAL A 66 3.96 5.05 0.40
N LEU A 67 4.10 4.35 -0.73
CA LEU A 67 4.44 4.97 -2.01
C LEU A 67 3.36 5.97 -2.45
N LEU A 68 2.06 5.61 -2.33
CA LEU A 68 0.97 6.55 -2.63
C LEU A 68 1.06 7.81 -1.77
N THR A 69 1.36 7.68 -0.47
CA THR A 69 1.53 8.82 0.43
C THR A 69 2.67 9.74 -0.04
N GLU A 70 3.79 9.18 -0.48
CA GLU A 70 4.90 9.97 -1.00
C GLU A 70 4.55 10.68 -2.32
N LEU A 71 3.78 10.01 -3.19
CA LEU A 71 3.28 10.67 -4.40
C LEU A 71 2.34 11.84 -4.06
N GLU A 72 1.51 11.70 -3.02
CA GLU A 72 0.67 12.78 -2.50
C GLU A 72 1.53 13.94 -1.97
N ASP A 73 2.55 13.64 -1.16
CA ASP A 73 3.48 14.65 -0.63
C ASP A 73 4.20 15.40 -1.76
N ILE A 74 4.63 14.69 -2.82
CA ILE A 74 5.24 15.28 -4.02
C ILE A 74 4.26 16.19 -4.76
N ALA A 75 3.00 15.80 -4.90
CA ALA A 75 1.97 16.59 -5.54
C ALA A 75 1.64 17.84 -4.72
N GLU A 76 1.45 17.69 -3.41
CA GLU A 76 1.16 18.80 -2.50
C GLU A 76 2.30 19.82 -2.43
N ALA A 77 3.56 19.37 -2.45
CA ALA A 77 4.72 20.26 -2.52
C ALA A 77 4.75 21.12 -3.79
N ARG A 78 4.02 20.73 -4.85
CA ARG A 78 3.81 21.48 -6.11
C ARG A 78 2.52 22.27 -6.14
N GLY A 79 1.80 22.32 -5.01
CA GLY A 79 0.52 23.02 -4.90
C GLY A 79 -0.65 22.27 -5.53
N TRP A 80 -0.49 20.99 -5.91
CA TRP A 80 -1.60 20.14 -6.35
C TRP A 80 -2.45 19.74 -5.15
N ILE A 81 -3.70 19.43 -5.40
CA ILE A 81 -4.62 18.91 -4.38
C ILE A 81 -4.63 17.38 -4.49
N SER A 82 -4.26 16.71 -3.41
CA SER A 82 -4.32 15.24 -3.34
C SER A 82 -5.66 14.78 -2.78
N VAL A 83 -6.35 13.91 -3.51
CA VAL A 83 -7.62 13.29 -3.12
C VAL A 83 -7.43 11.79 -3.02
N ARG A 84 -7.54 11.23 -1.80
CA ARG A 84 -7.41 9.79 -1.58
C ARG A 84 -8.75 9.10 -1.49
N GLY A 85 -8.88 7.97 -2.22
CA GLY A 85 -9.92 6.96 -2.06
C GLY A 85 -9.31 5.65 -1.56
N ILE A 86 -10.08 4.90 -0.78
CA ILE A 86 -9.69 3.56 -0.31
C ILE A 86 -10.72 2.58 -0.84
N GLY A 87 -10.28 1.50 -1.46
CA GLY A 87 -11.14 0.44 -1.98
C GLY A 87 -12.10 -0.08 -0.91
N GLY A 88 -13.36 -0.19 -1.28
CA GLY A 88 -14.45 -0.63 -0.42
C GLY A 88 -15.80 -0.20 -0.96
N THR A 89 -16.88 -0.76 -0.42
CA THR A 89 -18.24 -0.41 -0.81
C THR A 89 -18.49 1.09 -0.60
N GLY A 90 -18.96 1.79 -1.65
CA GLY A 90 -19.27 3.21 -1.60
C GLY A 90 -18.06 4.13 -1.75
N MET A 91 -16.93 3.65 -2.28
CA MET A 91 -15.73 4.45 -2.50
C MET A 91 -16.01 5.67 -3.39
N ALA A 92 -16.69 5.48 -4.52
CA ALA A 92 -17.02 6.59 -5.42
C ALA A 92 -17.99 7.57 -4.76
N GLU A 93 -18.97 7.09 -4.01
CA GLU A 93 -19.90 7.92 -3.24
C GLU A 93 -19.17 8.76 -2.18
N HIS A 94 -18.20 8.17 -1.48
CA HIS A 94 -17.36 8.89 -0.52
C HIS A 94 -16.53 10.00 -1.20
N LEU A 95 -15.94 9.72 -2.37
CA LEU A 95 -15.22 10.74 -3.16
C LEU A 95 -16.14 11.90 -3.54
N ILE A 96 -17.35 11.60 -4.03
CA ILE A 96 -18.32 12.58 -4.51
C ILE A 96 -18.89 13.44 -3.39
N ASN A 97 -19.24 12.82 -2.26
CA ASN A 97 -20.02 13.47 -1.21
C ASN A 97 -19.20 13.93 0.01
N THR A 98 -17.95 13.45 0.14
CA THR A 98 -17.13 13.74 1.32
C THR A 98 -15.73 14.25 0.98
N ALA A 99 -14.91 13.44 0.31
CA ALA A 99 -13.49 13.76 0.13
C ALA A 99 -13.30 15.03 -0.72
N ILE A 100 -13.83 15.07 -1.95
CA ILE A 100 -13.67 16.22 -2.84
C ILE A 100 -14.37 17.47 -2.28
N PRO A 101 -15.62 17.42 -1.78
CA PRO A 101 -16.27 18.57 -1.14
C PRO A 101 -15.50 19.14 0.04
N SER A 102 -14.83 18.29 0.83
CA SER A 102 -14.02 18.76 1.96
C SER A 102 -12.82 19.62 1.51
N HIS A 103 -12.20 19.29 0.36
CA HIS A 103 -11.13 20.12 -0.22
C HIS A 103 -11.70 21.43 -0.77
N ILE A 104 -12.86 21.40 -1.44
CA ILE A 104 -13.53 22.64 -1.93
C ILE A 104 -13.85 23.56 -0.74
N ALA A 105 -14.38 23.05 0.36
CA ALA A 105 -14.71 23.83 1.54
C ALA A 105 -13.48 24.49 2.20
N LYS A 106 -12.33 23.79 2.20
CA LYS A 106 -11.06 24.34 2.71
C LYS A 106 -10.55 25.49 1.83
N LEU A 107 -10.68 25.39 0.51
CA LEU A 107 -10.23 26.39 -0.44
C LEU A 107 -11.18 27.60 -0.52
N ASN A 108 -12.46 27.36 -0.34
CA ASN A 108 -13.49 28.41 -0.34
C ASN A 108 -14.50 28.22 0.80
N PRO A 109 -14.24 28.79 1.98
CA PRO A 109 -15.14 28.66 3.14
C PRO A 109 -16.57 29.17 2.88
N GLN A 110 -16.77 30.08 1.91
CA GLN A 110 -18.12 30.57 1.55
C GLN A 110 -18.90 29.54 0.72
N ALA A 111 -18.22 28.59 0.03
CA ALA A 111 -18.88 27.51 -0.68
C ALA A 111 -19.53 26.50 0.27
N GLU A 112 -19.06 26.41 1.51
CA GLU A 112 -19.59 25.51 2.55
C GLU A 112 -21.08 25.77 2.84
N THR A 113 -21.51 27.01 2.82
CA THR A 113 -22.92 27.39 3.05
C THR A 113 -23.82 26.85 1.94
N ARG A 114 -23.35 26.87 0.68
CA ARG A 114 -24.10 26.31 -0.46
C ARG A 114 -24.09 24.78 -0.45
N LEU A 115 -22.98 24.14 -0.08
CA LEU A 115 -22.87 22.68 0.01
C LEU A 115 -23.70 22.10 1.18
N LYS A 116 -23.76 22.80 2.33
CA LYS A 116 -24.64 22.41 3.46
C LYS A 116 -26.11 22.51 3.09
N THR A 117 -26.51 23.49 2.31
CA THR A 117 -27.88 23.62 1.82
C THR A 117 -28.27 22.48 0.88
N LEU A 118 -27.32 21.96 0.11
CA LEU A 118 -27.51 20.80 -0.77
C LEU A 118 -27.38 19.46 -0.02
N GLY A 119 -26.58 19.40 1.07
CA GLY A 119 -26.32 18.17 1.86
C GLY A 119 -27.36 17.87 2.93
N ILE A 120 -28.09 18.86 3.45
CA ILE A 120 -29.18 18.66 4.42
C ILE A 120 -30.40 17.99 3.77
N ALA A 121 -30.52 18.07 2.43
CA ALA A 121 -31.53 17.35 1.68
C ALA A 121 -31.32 15.82 1.60
N GLY A 122 -30.15 15.29 2.05
CA GLY A 122 -29.77 13.86 1.93
C GLY A 122 -30.31 12.92 3.01
N LEU A 123 -31.08 13.36 3.99
CA LEU A 123 -31.68 12.51 5.03
C LEU A 123 -33.21 12.35 4.93
N GLY A 124 -33.79 12.69 3.81
CA GLY A 124 -35.19 12.44 3.55
C GLY A 124 -35.50 12.78 2.11
N ARG A 125 -36.09 11.83 1.39
CA ARG A 125 -36.61 11.96 0.04
C ARG A 125 -36.27 13.30 -0.63
N VAL A 126 -35.40 13.29 -1.62
CA VAL A 126 -35.18 14.43 -2.50
C VAL A 126 -36.49 14.69 -3.22
N GLU A 127 -37.33 15.53 -2.66
CA GLU A 127 -38.29 16.29 -3.45
C GLU A 127 -37.45 17.37 -4.12
N THR A 128 -37.15 17.16 -5.40
CA THR A 128 -36.59 18.13 -6.29
C THR A 128 -37.58 19.31 -6.34
N GLU A 129 -37.32 20.38 -5.59
CA GLU A 129 -37.95 21.65 -5.92
C GLU A 129 -37.40 22.09 -7.27
N LEU A 130 -38.18 21.82 -8.31
CA LEU A 130 -38.02 22.39 -9.63
C LEU A 130 -38.14 23.90 -9.50
N ASP A 131 -37.06 24.64 -9.81
CA ASP A 131 -37.21 26.08 -10.06
C ASP A 131 -38.20 26.23 -11.24
N PRO A 132 -39.37 26.83 -11.00
CA PRO A 132 -40.41 26.92 -12.03
C PRO A 132 -39.99 27.67 -13.29
N ARG A 133 -38.83 28.33 -13.27
CA ARG A 133 -38.38 29.21 -14.37
C ARG A 133 -37.49 28.49 -15.38
N TYR A 134 -36.83 27.33 -15.02
CA TYR A 134 -35.85 26.73 -15.92
C TYR A 134 -35.94 25.21 -16.11
N GLY A 135 -36.77 24.48 -15.40
CA GLY A 135 -36.97 23.05 -15.65
C GLY A 135 -35.70 22.18 -15.69
N GLN A 136 -34.55 22.69 -15.20
CA GLN A 136 -33.28 21.99 -15.27
C GLN A 136 -33.15 21.10 -14.03
N LEU A 137 -33.28 19.80 -14.22
CA LEU A 137 -32.78 18.79 -13.32
C LEU A 137 -31.30 19.11 -13.03
N GLN A 138 -30.97 19.43 -11.79
CA GLN A 138 -29.55 19.51 -11.43
C GLN A 138 -28.92 18.15 -11.68
N PRO A 139 -27.86 18.03 -12.48
CA PRO A 139 -27.23 16.76 -12.75
C PRO A 139 -26.72 16.15 -11.43
N VAL A 140 -26.98 14.86 -11.26
CA VAL A 140 -26.44 14.10 -10.11
C VAL A 140 -24.92 14.27 -10.10
N PRO A 141 -24.31 14.68 -8.97
CA PRO A 141 -22.87 14.86 -8.91
C PRO A 141 -22.15 13.55 -9.24
N THR A 142 -21.13 13.62 -10.08
CA THR A 142 -20.23 12.50 -10.42
C THR A 142 -18.83 12.82 -9.95
N VAL A 143 -17.94 11.84 -9.95
CA VAL A 143 -16.51 12.04 -9.66
C VAL A 143 -15.95 13.12 -10.61
N GLU A 144 -16.28 13.05 -11.90
CA GLU A 144 -15.83 14.03 -12.91
C GLU A 144 -16.31 15.46 -12.57
N THR A 145 -17.61 15.65 -12.32
CA THR A 145 -18.15 16.98 -12.05
C THR A 145 -17.59 17.58 -10.76
N ARG A 146 -17.32 16.75 -9.75
CA ARG A 146 -16.68 17.19 -8.49
C ARG A 146 -15.22 17.59 -8.67
N ILE A 147 -14.46 16.85 -9.49
CA ILE A 147 -13.06 17.23 -9.78
C ILE A 147 -13.01 18.51 -10.60
N ARG A 148 -13.88 18.69 -11.61
CA ARG A 148 -13.99 19.97 -12.34
C ARG A 148 -14.29 21.12 -11.39
N GLN A 149 -15.25 20.94 -10.50
CA GLN A 149 -15.55 21.93 -9.47
C GLN A 149 -14.37 22.22 -8.55
N LEU A 150 -13.58 21.21 -8.17
CA LEU A 150 -12.38 21.41 -7.35
C LEU A 150 -11.31 22.20 -8.10
N LEU A 151 -11.09 21.87 -9.39
CA LEU A 151 -10.13 22.56 -10.25
C LEU A 151 -10.42 24.06 -10.38
N ASP A 152 -11.68 24.50 -10.34
CA ASP A 152 -12.04 25.92 -10.36
C ASP A 152 -11.46 26.71 -9.18
N TYR A 153 -11.06 26.03 -8.10
CA TYR A 153 -10.50 26.63 -6.89
C TYR A 153 -8.98 26.42 -6.75
N THR A 154 -8.30 25.71 -7.66
CA THR A 154 -6.88 25.38 -7.52
C THR A 154 -5.93 26.48 -8.03
N SER A 155 -6.44 27.61 -8.54
CA SER A 155 -5.61 28.71 -9.08
C SER A 155 -4.61 28.28 -10.15
N GLY A 156 -4.94 27.25 -10.95
CA GLY A 156 -4.10 26.71 -12.02
C GLY A 156 -3.25 25.50 -11.63
N SER A 157 -3.26 25.09 -10.37
CA SER A 157 -2.69 23.80 -9.96
C SER A 157 -3.59 22.64 -10.34
N GLY A 158 -3.08 21.40 -10.24
CA GLY A 158 -3.83 20.21 -10.61
C GLY A 158 -4.46 19.46 -9.42
N VAL A 159 -5.14 18.37 -9.76
CA VAL A 159 -5.70 17.42 -8.80
C VAL A 159 -5.06 16.05 -9.03
N PHE A 160 -4.47 15.48 -7.98
CA PHE A 160 -3.97 14.11 -7.94
C PHE A 160 -4.97 13.21 -7.22
N ILE A 161 -5.39 12.13 -7.87
CA ILE A 161 -6.32 11.15 -7.32
C ILE A 161 -5.54 9.89 -7.02
N ALA A 162 -5.51 9.45 -5.75
CA ALA A 162 -4.87 8.22 -5.33
C ALA A 162 -5.93 7.24 -4.82
N ILE A 163 -6.05 6.08 -5.46
CA ILE A 163 -6.96 5.00 -5.04
C ILE A 163 -6.14 3.83 -4.53
N ASP A 164 -6.26 3.55 -3.24
CA ASP A 164 -5.60 2.41 -2.59
C ASP A 164 -6.52 1.20 -2.48
N GLU A 165 -5.96 -0.01 -2.34
CA GLU A 165 -6.66 -1.29 -2.17
C GLU A 165 -7.73 -1.55 -3.25
N VAL A 166 -7.39 -1.32 -4.52
CA VAL A 166 -8.34 -1.43 -5.66
C VAL A 166 -9.05 -2.78 -5.73
N GLN A 167 -8.46 -3.88 -5.23
CA GLN A 167 -9.11 -5.20 -5.23
C GLN A 167 -10.33 -5.29 -4.33
N ASP A 168 -10.48 -4.36 -3.39
CA ASP A 168 -11.61 -4.32 -2.44
C ASP A 168 -12.72 -3.36 -2.89
N ALA A 169 -12.48 -2.59 -3.97
CA ALA A 169 -13.46 -1.65 -4.51
C ALA A 169 -14.45 -2.34 -5.46
N PRO A 170 -15.72 -1.91 -5.49
CA PRO A 170 -16.67 -2.30 -6.52
C PRO A 170 -16.16 -1.93 -7.93
N SER A 171 -16.38 -2.82 -8.90
CA SER A 171 -15.93 -2.60 -10.27
C SER A 171 -16.54 -1.35 -10.91
N GLU A 172 -17.79 -1.04 -10.59
CA GLU A 172 -18.48 0.18 -11.03
C GLU A 172 -17.84 1.45 -10.46
N ASP A 173 -17.39 1.45 -9.22
CA ASP A 173 -16.72 2.59 -8.60
C ASP A 173 -15.35 2.86 -9.26
N LEU A 174 -14.58 1.80 -9.51
CA LEU A 174 -13.30 1.88 -10.21
C LEU A 174 -13.48 2.39 -11.66
N ALA A 175 -14.49 1.86 -12.37
CA ALA A 175 -14.80 2.30 -13.72
C ALA A 175 -15.23 3.78 -13.75
N ALA A 176 -16.02 4.23 -12.76
CA ALA A 176 -16.44 5.62 -12.67
C ALA A 176 -15.27 6.58 -12.47
N VAL A 177 -14.31 6.24 -11.56
CA VAL A 177 -13.09 7.03 -11.35
C VAL A 177 -12.23 7.05 -12.61
N ALA A 178 -12.00 5.89 -13.22
CA ALA A 178 -11.19 5.78 -14.43
C ALA A 178 -11.79 6.59 -15.58
N GLN A 179 -13.11 6.49 -15.81
CA GLN A 179 -13.78 7.21 -16.88
C GLN A 179 -13.78 8.72 -16.63
N ALA A 180 -13.99 9.16 -15.39
CA ALA A 180 -13.85 10.57 -15.02
C ALA A 180 -12.46 11.10 -15.38
N PHE A 181 -11.40 10.36 -15.02
CA PHE A 181 -10.03 10.74 -15.35
C PHE A 181 -9.80 10.80 -16.87
N GLN A 182 -10.29 9.83 -17.64
CA GLN A 182 -10.17 9.83 -19.10
C GLN A 182 -10.80 11.07 -19.73
N ASN A 183 -11.99 11.48 -19.27
CA ASN A 183 -12.68 12.67 -19.76
C ASN A 183 -11.89 13.94 -19.41
N LEU A 184 -11.39 14.03 -18.17
CA LEU A 184 -10.62 15.19 -17.72
C LEU A 184 -9.30 15.34 -18.50
N ILE A 185 -8.59 14.25 -18.77
CA ILE A 185 -7.37 14.28 -19.61
C ILE A 185 -7.68 14.67 -21.06
N LYS A 186 -8.81 14.18 -21.62
CA LYS A 186 -9.25 14.54 -22.97
C LYS A 186 -9.52 16.05 -23.11
N ASP A 187 -9.99 16.67 -22.03
CA ASP A 187 -10.23 18.11 -21.96
C ASP A 187 -8.98 18.89 -21.50
N GLU A 188 -7.80 18.27 -21.53
CA GLU A 188 -6.51 18.85 -21.20
C GLU A 188 -6.43 19.44 -19.76
N LEU A 189 -7.25 18.93 -18.84
CA LEU A 189 -7.25 19.41 -17.46
C LEU A 189 -6.06 18.85 -16.67
N PRO A 190 -5.50 19.62 -15.72
CA PRO A 190 -4.33 19.22 -14.94
C PRO A 190 -4.71 18.20 -13.86
N VAL A 191 -4.83 16.93 -14.26
CA VAL A 191 -5.14 15.82 -13.37
C VAL A 191 -4.08 14.73 -13.47
N ALA A 192 -3.88 14.01 -12.37
CA ALA A 192 -3.09 12.80 -12.29
C ALA A 192 -3.82 11.73 -11.48
N LEU A 193 -3.57 10.44 -11.74
CA LEU A 193 -4.27 9.32 -11.14
C LEU A 193 -3.29 8.20 -10.82
N ALA A 194 -3.37 7.63 -9.61
CA ALA A 194 -2.69 6.39 -9.26
C ALA A 194 -3.69 5.38 -8.66
N PHE A 195 -3.70 4.19 -9.21
CA PHE A 195 -4.37 3.03 -8.62
C PHE A 195 -3.34 2.12 -7.97
N ALA A 196 -3.54 1.76 -6.71
CA ALA A 196 -2.68 0.82 -6.01
C ALA A 196 -3.48 -0.36 -5.45
N GLY A 197 -2.93 -1.56 -5.56
CA GLY A 197 -3.58 -2.76 -5.05
C GLY A 197 -2.76 -4.02 -5.24
N LEU A 198 -3.39 -5.15 -4.95
CA LEU A 198 -2.82 -6.46 -5.22
C LEU A 198 -2.68 -6.65 -6.74
N THR A 199 -1.69 -7.44 -7.17
CA THR A 199 -1.39 -7.66 -8.60
C THR A 199 -2.61 -8.19 -9.37
N VAL A 200 -3.40 -9.07 -8.74
CA VAL A 200 -4.65 -9.56 -9.35
C VAL A 200 -5.68 -8.45 -9.48
N GLY A 201 -5.87 -7.62 -8.44
CA GLY A 201 -6.84 -6.53 -8.46
C GLY A 201 -6.52 -5.46 -9.51
N THR A 202 -5.24 -5.12 -9.69
CA THR A 202 -4.82 -4.18 -10.74
C THR A 202 -4.98 -4.75 -12.15
N ARG A 203 -4.80 -6.07 -12.32
CA ARG A 203 -5.11 -6.75 -13.61
C ARG A 203 -6.61 -6.77 -13.87
N ASP A 204 -7.42 -7.16 -12.89
CA ASP A 204 -8.88 -7.17 -13.00
C ASP A 204 -9.40 -5.78 -13.39
N LEU A 205 -8.81 -4.69 -12.87
CA LEU A 205 -9.14 -3.31 -13.24
C LEU A 205 -8.95 -3.05 -14.73
N LEU A 206 -7.89 -3.57 -15.36
CA LEU A 206 -7.60 -3.37 -16.78
C LEU A 206 -8.59 -4.10 -17.71
N ASP A 207 -9.33 -5.06 -17.20
CA ASP A 207 -10.32 -5.85 -17.94
C ASP A 207 -11.75 -5.34 -17.75
N LEU A 208 -11.95 -4.29 -16.92
CA LEU A 208 -13.27 -3.68 -16.74
C LEU A 208 -13.70 -2.92 -18.01
N PRO A 209 -15.01 -2.91 -18.31
CA PRO A 209 -15.55 -2.06 -19.38
C PRO A 209 -15.23 -0.58 -19.13
N GLY A 210 -14.72 0.12 -20.15
CA GLY A 210 -14.42 1.55 -20.07
C GLY A 210 -13.06 1.91 -19.47
N THR A 211 -12.26 0.94 -19.02
CA THR A 211 -10.94 1.19 -18.42
C THR A 211 -9.76 0.86 -19.34
N THR A 212 -10.02 0.43 -20.57
CA THR A 212 -9.00 -0.05 -21.52
C THR A 212 -7.89 0.96 -21.82
N PHE A 213 -8.16 2.25 -21.66
CA PHE A 213 -7.15 3.32 -21.81
C PHE A 213 -6.07 3.22 -20.73
N LEU A 214 -6.36 2.67 -19.54
CA LEU A 214 -5.39 2.44 -18.47
C LEU A 214 -4.28 1.45 -18.85
N ARG A 215 -4.44 0.68 -19.94
CA ARG A 215 -3.35 -0.13 -20.51
C ARG A 215 -2.19 0.71 -21.04
N ARG A 216 -2.36 2.03 -21.16
CA ARG A 216 -1.31 3.00 -21.51
C ARG A 216 -0.74 3.71 -20.29
N ALA A 217 -1.28 3.47 -19.11
CA ALA A 217 -0.74 3.97 -17.85
C ALA A 217 0.61 3.35 -17.55
N SER A 218 1.44 4.07 -16.83
CA SER A 218 2.69 3.52 -16.31
C SER A 218 2.39 2.45 -15.26
N ALA A 219 2.81 1.22 -15.52
CA ALA A 219 2.59 0.09 -14.63
C ALA A 219 3.85 -0.23 -13.83
N TYR A 220 3.73 -0.19 -12.51
CA TYR A 220 4.81 -0.46 -11.57
C TYR A 220 4.46 -1.66 -10.69
N GLU A 221 5.13 -2.77 -10.89
CA GLU A 221 5.03 -3.94 -10.02
C GLU A 221 6.12 -3.88 -8.95
N LEU A 222 5.71 -3.62 -7.71
CA LEU A 222 6.63 -3.48 -6.59
C LEU A 222 7.06 -4.86 -6.10
N GLY A 223 8.35 -5.15 -6.25
CA GLY A 223 9.01 -6.31 -5.65
C GLY A 223 9.72 -5.96 -4.33
N PRO A 224 10.25 -6.97 -3.63
CA PRO A 224 11.16 -6.76 -2.51
C PRO A 224 12.35 -5.88 -2.88
N LEU A 225 12.90 -5.16 -1.90
CA LEU A 225 14.14 -4.42 -2.06
C LEU A 225 15.31 -5.38 -2.30
N THR A 226 16.29 -4.96 -3.08
CA THR A 226 17.56 -5.70 -3.18
C THR A 226 18.30 -5.65 -1.84
N ALA A 227 19.29 -6.53 -1.66
CA ALA A 227 20.13 -6.50 -0.47
C ALA A 227 20.85 -5.14 -0.33
N ASP A 228 21.36 -4.58 -1.43
CA ASP A 228 22.03 -3.29 -1.44
C ASP A 228 21.09 -2.13 -1.13
N ASP A 229 19.87 -2.13 -1.68
CA ASP A 229 18.84 -1.15 -1.34
C ASP A 229 18.45 -1.24 0.13
N THR A 230 18.33 -2.45 0.67
CA THR A 230 18.00 -2.69 2.08
C THR A 230 19.10 -2.17 3.01
N MET A 231 20.37 -2.47 2.71
CA MET A 231 21.51 -1.97 3.48
C MET A 231 21.60 -0.44 3.40
N SER A 232 21.39 0.14 2.23
CA SER A 232 21.34 1.59 2.01
C SER A 232 20.19 2.24 2.79
N LEU A 233 19.03 1.61 2.81
CA LEU A 233 17.87 2.07 3.59
C LEU A 233 18.18 2.10 5.09
N LEU A 234 18.78 1.05 5.64
CA LEU A 234 19.17 0.98 7.05
C LEU A 234 20.19 2.06 7.40
N ALA A 235 21.27 2.19 6.60
CA ALA A 235 22.33 3.16 6.82
C ALA A 235 21.81 4.61 6.76
N SER A 236 21.08 4.95 5.69
CA SER A 236 20.57 6.31 5.48
C SER A 236 19.45 6.68 6.45
N THR A 237 18.61 5.70 6.89
CA THR A 237 17.59 5.97 7.90
C THR A 237 18.22 6.24 9.27
N ALA A 238 19.29 5.51 9.62
CA ALA A 238 20.02 5.69 10.87
C ALA A 238 20.90 6.95 10.89
N ASP A 239 21.21 7.52 9.72
CA ASP A 239 22.09 8.68 9.61
C ASP A 239 21.57 9.87 10.44
N GLY A 240 22.50 10.56 11.12
CA GLY A 240 22.18 11.66 12.03
C GLY A 240 21.53 11.27 13.36
N SER A 241 21.23 9.98 13.59
CA SER A 241 20.68 9.51 14.88
C SER A 241 21.73 9.21 15.96
N GLY A 242 23.02 9.27 15.59
CA GLY A 242 24.14 8.90 16.45
C GLY A 242 24.37 7.40 16.59
N ILE A 243 23.56 6.57 15.95
CA ILE A 243 23.71 5.11 15.86
C ILE A 243 23.83 4.74 14.37
N HIS A 244 24.76 3.87 14.03
CA HIS A 244 24.95 3.36 12.69
C HIS A 244 24.91 1.84 12.66
N PHE A 245 24.63 1.28 11.48
CA PHE A 245 24.65 -0.17 11.27
C PHE A 245 26.05 -0.61 10.82
N GLY A 246 26.65 -1.56 11.54
CA GLY A 246 27.82 -2.28 11.05
C GLY A 246 27.49 -3.08 9.80
N ASN A 247 28.46 -3.28 8.90
CA ASN A 247 28.24 -3.99 7.63
C ASN A 247 27.65 -5.40 7.80
N ALA A 248 28.13 -6.16 8.80
CA ALA A 248 27.60 -7.50 9.09
C ALA A 248 26.17 -7.43 9.58
N ALA A 249 25.84 -6.48 10.47
CA ALA A 249 24.49 -6.23 10.96
C ALA A 249 23.52 -5.87 9.82
N ALA A 250 23.91 -4.93 8.96
CA ALA A 250 23.10 -4.51 7.82
C ALA A 250 22.84 -5.66 6.84
N ARG A 251 23.86 -6.47 6.54
CA ARG A 251 23.72 -7.68 5.70
C ARG A 251 22.77 -8.68 6.33
N ARG A 252 22.95 -8.98 7.61
CA ARG A 252 22.08 -9.91 8.34
C ARG A 252 20.62 -9.43 8.37
N ALA A 253 20.40 -8.13 8.57
CA ALA A 253 19.09 -7.51 8.50
C ALA A 253 18.47 -7.61 7.09
N ALA A 254 19.28 -7.38 6.04
CA ALA A 254 18.85 -7.52 4.65
C ALA A 254 18.40 -8.96 4.34
N GLU A 255 19.17 -9.96 4.76
CA GLU A 255 18.83 -11.37 4.62
C GLU A 255 17.52 -11.71 5.35
N ALA A 256 17.43 -11.32 6.63
CA ALA A 256 16.27 -11.62 7.46
C ALA A 256 14.99 -10.89 7.03
N SER A 257 15.11 -9.73 6.41
CA SER A 257 13.94 -8.97 5.92
C SER A 257 13.37 -9.49 4.61
N TYR A 258 14.12 -10.34 3.88
CA TYR A 258 13.79 -10.72 2.50
C TYR A 258 13.48 -9.50 1.60
N GLY A 259 14.01 -8.32 1.94
CA GLY A 259 13.76 -7.08 1.23
C GLY A 259 12.35 -6.49 1.42
N PHE A 260 11.53 -6.99 2.33
CA PHE A 260 10.22 -6.43 2.62
C PHE A 260 10.36 -5.12 3.42
N PRO A 261 9.98 -3.96 2.85
CA PRO A 261 10.27 -2.65 3.45
C PRO A 261 9.76 -2.49 4.89
N TYR A 262 8.56 -3.02 5.17
CA TYR A 262 8.00 -2.97 6.51
C TYR A 262 8.88 -3.75 7.52
N LEU A 263 9.34 -4.96 7.13
CA LEU A 263 10.19 -5.77 7.99
C LEU A 263 11.58 -5.15 8.16
N VAL A 264 12.12 -4.48 7.12
CA VAL A 264 13.37 -3.71 7.22
C VAL A 264 13.23 -2.59 8.26
N GLN A 265 12.14 -1.81 8.19
CA GLN A 265 11.87 -0.75 9.17
C GLN A 265 11.70 -1.30 10.59
N LEU A 266 11.05 -2.45 10.73
CA LEU A 266 10.83 -3.10 12.02
C LEU A 266 12.14 -3.60 12.64
N ILE A 267 12.95 -4.33 11.85
CA ILE A 267 14.30 -4.78 12.27
C ILE A 267 15.15 -3.56 12.63
N GLY A 268 15.14 -2.53 11.80
CA GLY A 268 15.87 -1.28 12.05
C GLY A 268 15.47 -0.61 13.36
N ALA A 269 14.16 -0.50 13.61
CA ALA A 269 13.64 0.11 14.83
C ALA A 269 14.02 -0.64 16.10
N LEU A 270 13.91 -1.97 16.07
CA LEU A 270 14.22 -2.83 17.22
C LEU A 270 15.72 -2.83 17.50
N ALA A 271 16.56 -3.02 16.48
CA ALA A 271 18.01 -3.02 16.61
C ALA A 271 18.54 -1.65 17.09
N TRP A 272 18.01 -0.55 16.55
CA TRP A 272 18.34 0.80 17.00
C TRP A 272 17.99 1.00 18.49
N ARG A 273 16.79 0.57 18.91
CA ARG A 273 16.34 0.65 20.33
C ARG A 273 17.29 -0.10 21.25
N VAL A 274 17.58 -1.37 20.97
CA VAL A 274 18.47 -2.20 21.82
C VAL A 274 19.88 -1.61 21.88
N THR A 275 20.40 -1.12 20.75
CA THR A 275 21.73 -0.48 20.69
C THR A 275 21.78 0.79 21.54
N LYS A 276 20.73 1.64 21.47
CA LYS A 276 20.60 2.85 22.28
C LYS A 276 20.51 2.51 23.79
N ASP A 277 19.67 1.55 24.16
CA ASP A 277 19.45 1.15 25.54
C ASP A 277 20.76 0.59 26.19
N ASN A 278 21.61 -0.02 25.38
CA ASN A 278 22.94 -0.49 25.77
C ASN A 278 24.02 0.59 25.71
N ALA A 279 23.66 1.86 25.45
CA ALA A 279 24.56 2.99 25.31
C ALA A 279 25.68 2.77 24.25
N ASN A 280 25.38 2.03 23.20
CA ASN A 280 26.28 1.79 22.06
C ASN A 280 25.93 2.72 20.88
N SER A 281 26.89 2.95 20.00
CA SER A 281 26.72 3.74 18.78
C SER A 281 26.68 2.90 17.49
N GLU A 282 26.91 1.60 17.60
CA GLU A 282 26.91 0.67 16.47
C GLU A 282 25.97 -0.50 16.71
N VAL A 283 25.06 -0.73 15.75
CA VAL A 283 24.27 -1.96 15.65
C VAL A 283 25.21 -3.06 15.16
N THR A 284 25.41 -4.08 15.99
CA THR A 284 26.22 -5.25 15.65
C THR A 284 25.35 -6.38 15.09
N GLU A 285 25.98 -7.36 14.42
CA GLU A 285 25.29 -8.58 13.96
C GLU A 285 24.63 -9.32 15.13
N ALA A 286 25.25 -9.39 16.31
CA ALA A 286 24.69 -10.00 17.50
C ALA A 286 23.39 -9.33 17.96
N VAL A 287 23.33 -7.99 17.96
CA VAL A 287 22.11 -7.24 18.25
C VAL A 287 21.04 -7.53 17.21
N THR A 288 21.41 -7.57 15.92
CA THR A 288 20.47 -7.91 14.86
C THR A 288 19.86 -9.30 15.10
N GLU A 289 20.69 -10.30 15.40
CA GLU A 289 20.22 -11.66 15.66
C GLU A 289 19.29 -11.75 16.89
N GLU A 290 19.63 -11.04 17.96
CA GLU A 290 18.83 -10.98 19.19
C GLU A 290 17.39 -10.53 18.94
N ILE A 291 17.19 -9.52 18.08
CA ILE A 291 15.86 -8.92 17.85
C ILE A 291 15.04 -9.65 16.77
N LEU A 292 15.62 -10.57 16.00
CA LEU A 292 14.91 -11.18 14.86
C LEU A 292 13.63 -11.89 15.28
N LYS A 293 13.63 -12.59 16.41
CA LYS A 293 12.43 -13.27 16.88
C LYS A 293 11.30 -12.28 17.14
N GLU A 294 11.57 -11.18 17.87
CA GLU A 294 10.58 -10.13 18.15
C GLU A 294 10.06 -9.50 16.83
N ALA A 295 10.97 -9.25 15.88
CA ALA A 295 10.62 -8.70 14.57
C ALA A 295 9.70 -9.65 13.80
N ILE A 296 10.01 -10.93 13.71
CA ILE A 296 9.23 -11.94 12.99
C ILE A 296 7.85 -12.13 13.64
N ASP A 297 7.79 -12.22 14.98
CA ASP A 297 6.54 -12.35 15.72
C ASP A 297 5.64 -11.12 15.51
N THR A 298 6.23 -9.92 15.53
CA THR A 298 5.53 -8.66 15.27
C THR A 298 5.04 -8.61 13.84
N PHE A 299 5.88 -8.96 12.85
CA PHE A 299 5.50 -9.05 11.44
C PHE A 299 4.33 -10.02 11.24
N GLY A 300 4.38 -11.19 11.86
CA GLY A 300 3.30 -12.17 11.86
C GLY A 300 1.97 -11.60 12.37
N SER A 301 2.01 -10.86 13.47
CA SER A 301 0.82 -10.27 14.06
C SER A 301 0.24 -9.11 13.23
N GLN A 302 1.08 -8.32 12.60
CA GLN A 302 0.69 -7.10 11.88
C GLN A 302 0.37 -7.35 10.39
N VAL A 303 1.00 -8.34 9.77
CA VAL A 303 0.86 -8.61 8.33
C VAL A 303 0.14 -9.92 8.05
N HIS A 304 0.59 -11.04 8.65
CA HIS A 304 0.01 -12.35 8.35
C HIS A 304 -1.38 -12.52 8.96
N ARG A 305 -1.58 -12.16 10.23
CA ARG A 305 -2.90 -12.31 10.89
C ARG A 305 -4.03 -11.57 10.14
N PRO A 306 -3.87 -10.29 9.72
CA PRO A 306 -4.88 -9.63 8.89
C PRO A 306 -5.09 -10.32 7.53
N ALA A 307 -4.01 -10.76 6.86
CA ALA A 307 -4.09 -11.46 5.58
C ALA A 307 -4.87 -12.78 5.67
N LEU A 308 -4.79 -13.47 6.83
CA LEU A 308 -5.48 -14.73 7.08
C LEU A 308 -6.91 -14.58 7.63
N ARG A 309 -7.41 -13.34 7.84
CA ARG A 309 -8.71 -13.11 8.49
C ARG A 309 -9.90 -13.71 7.73
N HIS A 310 -9.87 -13.65 6.40
CA HIS A 310 -10.96 -14.11 5.53
C HIS A 310 -10.68 -15.47 4.89
N VAL A 311 -9.66 -16.18 5.37
CA VAL A 311 -9.31 -17.51 4.89
C VAL A 311 -10.24 -18.55 5.51
N THR A 312 -10.90 -19.36 4.67
CA THR A 312 -11.75 -20.46 5.13
C THR A 312 -10.92 -21.57 5.78
N ASP A 313 -11.56 -22.44 6.59
CA ASP A 313 -10.86 -23.55 7.27
C ASP A 313 -10.11 -24.45 6.28
N LEU A 314 -10.70 -24.74 5.13
CA LEU A 314 -10.08 -25.58 4.12
C LEU A 314 -8.89 -24.89 3.41
N GLN A 315 -8.99 -23.58 3.18
CA GLN A 315 -7.87 -22.76 2.69
C GLN A 315 -6.74 -22.71 3.74
N ARG A 316 -7.09 -22.55 5.01
CA ARG A 316 -6.10 -22.54 6.12
C ARG A 316 -5.39 -23.89 6.23
N GLU A 317 -6.12 -25.01 6.07
CA GLU A 317 -5.49 -26.34 6.10
C GLU A 317 -4.60 -26.58 4.86
N PHE A 318 -4.94 -25.99 3.71
CA PHE A 318 -4.06 -25.97 2.53
C PHE A 318 -2.75 -25.24 2.85
N LEU A 319 -2.82 -24.01 3.40
CA LEU A 319 -1.65 -23.22 3.79
C LEU A 319 -0.81 -23.94 4.87
N ARG A 320 -1.46 -24.55 5.86
CA ARG A 320 -0.77 -25.35 6.88
C ARG A 320 -0.10 -26.59 6.30
N SER A 321 -0.68 -27.20 5.28
CA SER A 321 -0.07 -28.32 4.58
C SER A 321 1.21 -27.88 3.86
N MET A 322 1.18 -26.71 3.21
CA MET A 322 2.38 -26.10 2.64
C MET A 322 3.44 -25.86 3.71
N ALA A 323 3.07 -25.22 4.83
CA ALA A 323 3.99 -24.91 5.92
C ALA A 323 4.67 -26.18 6.50
N ARG A 324 3.93 -27.30 6.62
CA ARG A 324 4.47 -28.58 7.10
C ARG A 324 5.47 -29.22 6.14
N LEU A 325 5.37 -28.96 4.83
CA LEU A 325 6.35 -29.46 3.85
C LEU A 325 7.71 -28.77 4.00
N GLY A 326 7.76 -27.56 4.54
CA GLY A 326 8.98 -26.87 4.98
C GLY A 326 9.98 -26.54 3.87
N ARG A 327 9.53 -26.45 2.62
CA ARG A 327 10.35 -26.11 1.45
C ARG A 327 10.00 -24.71 0.96
N GLU A 328 10.86 -24.12 0.14
CA GLU A 328 10.57 -22.83 -0.50
C GLU A 328 9.42 -22.99 -1.52
N GLU A 329 9.42 -24.07 -2.29
CA GLU A 329 8.37 -24.42 -3.24
C GLU A 329 7.71 -25.75 -2.87
N GLN A 330 6.38 -25.78 -2.88
CA GLN A 330 5.60 -26.96 -2.52
C GLN A 330 4.86 -27.53 -3.73
N SER A 331 4.94 -28.85 -3.89
CA SER A 331 4.20 -29.58 -4.93
C SER A 331 2.70 -29.60 -4.63
N ILE A 332 1.88 -29.24 -5.60
CA ILE A 332 0.41 -29.33 -5.53
C ILE A 332 -0.03 -30.76 -5.28
N GLY A 333 0.69 -31.77 -5.82
CA GLY A 333 0.42 -33.18 -5.57
C GLY A 333 0.62 -33.57 -4.11
N GLU A 334 1.72 -33.14 -3.48
CA GLU A 334 2.00 -33.43 -2.07
C GLU A 334 0.97 -32.75 -1.15
N ILE A 335 0.61 -31.48 -1.44
CA ILE A 335 -0.44 -30.76 -0.70
C ILE A 335 -1.79 -31.50 -0.81
N ALA A 336 -2.17 -31.94 -2.02
CA ALA A 336 -3.38 -32.71 -2.25
C ALA A 336 -3.40 -34.02 -1.44
N GLY A 337 -2.27 -34.73 -1.41
CA GLY A 337 -2.08 -35.93 -0.60
C GLY A 337 -2.27 -35.69 0.89
N LEU A 338 -1.69 -34.62 1.45
CA LEU A 338 -1.88 -34.23 2.86
C LEU A 338 -3.34 -33.89 3.18
N LEU A 339 -4.06 -33.29 2.24
CA LEU A 339 -5.46 -32.94 2.38
C LEU A 339 -6.40 -34.13 2.08
N LYS A 340 -5.88 -35.29 1.70
CA LYS A 340 -6.64 -36.46 1.25
C LYS A 340 -7.61 -36.12 0.12
N LYS A 341 -7.19 -35.28 -0.83
CA LYS A 341 -7.92 -34.83 -2.00
C LYS A 341 -7.12 -35.06 -3.29
N THR A 342 -7.79 -34.96 -4.42
CA THR A 342 -7.10 -34.94 -5.73
C THR A 342 -6.59 -33.53 -6.03
N THR A 343 -5.61 -33.39 -6.92
CA THR A 343 -5.12 -32.10 -7.41
C THR A 343 -6.24 -31.24 -8.02
N THR A 344 -7.17 -31.89 -8.75
CA THR A 344 -8.38 -31.25 -9.28
C THR A 344 -9.30 -30.77 -8.14
N GLY A 345 -9.43 -31.56 -7.07
CA GLY A 345 -10.28 -31.25 -5.91
C GLY A 345 -9.81 -30.04 -5.10
N ILE A 346 -8.53 -29.66 -5.21
CA ILE A 346 -7.97 -28.48 -4.53
C ILE A 346 -7.75 -27.29 -5.46
N SER A 347 -8.07 -27.40 -6.76
CA SER A 347 -7.79 -26.36 -7.76
C SER A 347 -8.49 -25.02 -7.44
N ARG A 348 -9.76 -25.06 -6.98
CA ARG A 348 -10.51 -23.87 -6.58
C ARG A 348 -9.91 -23.21 -5.33
N ILE A 349 -9.45 -24.02 -4.37
CA ILE A 349 -8.80 -23.53 -3.14
C ILE A 349 -7.51 -22.80 -3.52
N ARG A 350 -6.67 -23.45 -4.36
CA ARG A 350 -5.45 -22.86 -4.89
C ARG A 350 -5.71 -21.53 -5.60
N ALA A 351 -6.69 -21.51 -6.53
CA ALA A 351 -7.04 -20.31 -7.28
C ALA A 351 -7.49 -19.15 -6.35
N ALA A 352 -8.29 -19.45 -5.32
CA ALA A 352 -8.71 -18.46 -4.35
C ALA A 352 -7.54 -17.93 -3.51
N LEU A 353 -6.61 -18.78 -3.09
CA LEU A 353 -5.42 -18.38 -2.33
C LEU A 353 -4.45 -17.56 -3.18
N ILE A 354 -4.32 -17.86 -4.48
CA ILE A 354 -3.56 -17.04 -5.44
C ILE A 354 -4.24 -15.67 -5.61
N LYS A 355 -5.57 -15.64 -5.76
CA LYS A 355 -6.33 -14.38 -5.86
C LYS A 355 -6.18 -13.50 -4.62
N GLN A 356 -6.04 -14.11 -3.43
CA GLN A 356 -5.78 -13.42 -2.16
C GLN A 356 -4.29 -13.06 -1.97
N GLU A 357 -3.43 -13.41 -2.94
CA GLU A 357 -1.97 -13.23 -2.88
C GLU A 357 -1.31 -13.80 -1.60
N LEU A 358 -1.84 -14.91 -1.09
CA LEU A 358 -1.21 -15.66 0.00
C LEU A 358 -0.18 -16.64 -0.51
N ILE A 359 -0.38 -17.13 -1.74
CA ILE A 359 0.54 -18.01 -2.47
C ILE A 359 0.64 -17.56 -3.92
N GLU A 360 1.71 -17.94 -4.58
CA GLU A 360 1.91 -17.72 -6.01
C GLU A 360 2.40 -19.00 -6.70
N PRO A 361 2.14 -19.19 -8.01
CA PRO A 361 2.79 -20.22 -8.78
C PRO A 361 4.30 -19.92 -8.87
N SER A 362 5.14 -20.92 -8.63
CA SER A 362 6.60 -20.79 -8.73
C SER A 362 7.16 -21.54 -9.95
N SER A 363 6.78 -22.80 -10.11
CA SER A 363 7.10 -23.63 -11.26
C SER A 363 5.92 -24.53 -11.62
N HIS A 364 6.04 -25.32 -12.69
CA HIS A 364 4.93 -26.20 -13.12
C HIS A 364 4.50 -27.15 -12.00
N GLY A 365 3.27 -27.03 -11.54
CA GLY A 365 2.72 -27.86 -10.47
C GLY A 365 3.21 -27.51 -9.06
N HIS A 366 3.87 -26.37 -8.87
CA HIS A 366 4.35 -25.90 -7.57
C HIS A 366 3.78 -24.53 -7.22
N VAL A 367 3.78 -24.24 -5.92
CA VAL A 367 3.39 -22.96 -5.34
C VAL A 367 4.34 -22.60 -4.21
N ARG A 368 4.47 -21.31 -3.93
CA ARG A 368 5.20 -20.78 -2.77
C ARG A 368 4.39 -19.71 -2.05
N PHE A 369 4.74 -19.43 -0.81
CA PHE A 369 4.18 -18.28 -0.09
C PHE A 369 4.67 -16.97 -0.71
N THR A 370 3.79 -15.96 -0.76
CA THR A 370 4.14 -14.62 -1.27
C THR A 370 4.86 -13.77 -0.23
N GLN A 371 4.74 -14.12 1.05
CA GLN A 371 5.30 -13.36 2.16
C GLN A 371 6.29 -14.22 2.96
N PRO A 372 7.41 -13.63 3.42
CA PRO A 372 8.35 -14.34 4.28
C PRO A 372 7.69 -14.71 5.62
N TYR A 373 8.18 -15.76 6.26
CA TYR A 373 7.75 -16.22 7.58
C TYR A 373 6.27 -16.62 7.72
N MET A 374 5.52 -16.73 6.61
CA MET A 374 4.13 -17.18 6.65
C MET A 374 4.02 -18.63 7.13
N ALA A 375 4.97 -19.48 6.75
CA ALA A 375 5.00 -20.88 7.19
C ALA A 375 5.18 -20.98 8.71
N GLU A 376 6.15 -20.26 9.26
CA GLU A 376 6.45 -20.20 10.69
C GLU A 376 5.24 -19.69 11.48
N HIS A 377 4.61 -18.62 11.00
CA HIS A 377 3.42 -18.06 11.62
C HIS A 377 2.27 -19.07 11.67
N LEU A 378 1.98 -19.78 10.55
CA LEU A 378 0.93 -20.79 10.48
C LEU A 378 1.20 -22.00 11.38
N LEU A 379 2.47 -22.38 11.59
CA LEU A 379 2.86 -23.48 12.46
C LEU A 379 2.82 -23.10 13.94
N ALA A 380 3.08 -21.82 14.26
CA ALA A 380 2.99 -21.27 15.60
C ALA A 380 1.54 -21.04 16.09
N GLU A 381 0.58 -20.89 15.16
CA GLU A 381 -0.83 -20.77 15.53
C GLU A 381 -1.35 -22.02 16.24
N PRO A 382 -2.01 -21.89 17.42
CA PRO A 382 -2.64 -23.03 18.08
C PRO A 382 -3.69 -23.66 17.15
N ARG A 383 -3.71 -25.00 17.09
CA ARG A 383 -4.77 -25.71 16.38
C ARG A 383 -6.08 -25.42 17.07
N THR A 384 -6.95 -24.63 16.46
CA THR A 384 -8.34 -24.53 16.93
C THR A 384 -8.97 -25.91 16.76
N ARG A 385 -9.07 -26.68 17.85
CA ARG A 385 -9.87 -27.90 17.85
C ARG A 385 -11.32 -27.43 17.87
N TYR A 386 -12.00 -27.48 16.73
CA TYR A 386 -13.45 -27.49 16.77
C TYR A 386 -13.87 -28.82 17.43
N ILE A 387 -14.38 -28.74 18.65
CA ILE A 387 -15.12 -29.83 19.27
C ILE A 387 -16.41 -29.93 18.43
N GLN A 388 -16.55 -31.08 17.73
CA GLN A 388 -17.77 -31.45 17.03
C GLN A 388 -18.92 -31.68 18.03
#